data_3e92ec87c8f2a9bca2c7ee33425a0bfa
#
_entry.id   3e92ec87c8f2a9bca2c7ee33425a0bfa
#
_cell.length_a   1.000
_cell.length_b   1.000
_cell.length_c   1.000
_cell.angle_alpha   90.00
_cell.angle_beta   90.00
_cell.angle_gamma   90.00
#
_symmetry.space_group_name_H-M   'P 1'
#
loop_
_entity.id
_entity.type
_entity.pdbx_description
1 polymer ?
#
loop_
_entity_poly.entity_id
_entity_poly.type
_entity_poly.pdbx_seq_one_letter_code
_entity_poly.pdbx_strand_id
1 'polypeptide(L)'
;MVKITEKVGLFKKAAIVGMATALTLSLAACGGNTSNNASNSKSPVKIIITNAKGEIDAQFKQAAKDFMAANKNIQVEVDSVAVGDTLGVYDKLTASGKTVTLAMFDPYAALHKYKDVGIDLSNEKWNANTNDALKDPSGKVIGFPFAIEGMGLVYNQKVLDKATGGTFDPFTINTQDKLKALLDKIKASGVQYPVAYQTEVWSVGNHFSSLFLDQASDPNTILDQLKSGSLDLTKNAAWNGYYDTLNLLTSKAYNKYGDRPLGQYYDASHVAVGKGDSAMLFNGDWAFDSLHAVAGANFGFMPVPVDNDPNNPLNSKIAAGPTQVLVINKKATTAQQDAAKKFLNWLVDDQKGQDFVVNKAQVVSAFKNNPNKVTNPLGVAISNAIAQGHTMPFSTNYINAGDWPTTIGPDVQKYIAKQESRADLAKVFETYFKNQKE
;
A
#
# COMPACT_ATOMS: atom_id res chain seq x y z
N MET A 1 12.80 2.03 -52.24
CA MET A 1 12.59 0.64 -52.66
C MET A 1 13.78 -0.19 -52.17
N VAL A 2 13.63 -0.91 -51.07
CA VAL A 2 14.53 -1.97 -50.69
C VAL A 2 13.65 -3.08 -50.15
N LYS A 3 13.62 -4.21 -50.84
CA LYS A 3 12.93 -5.45 -50.45
C LYS A 3 13.72 -6.17 -49.39
N ILE A 4 13.11 -6.53 -48.28
CA ILE A 4 13.65 -7.51 -47.33
C ILE A 4 12.79 -8.78 -47.42
N THR A 5 13.44 -9.84 -47.83
CA THR A 5 12.89 -11.18 -48.05
C THR A 5 12.76 -11.93 -46.73
N GLU A 6 11.58 -12.53 -46.53
CA GLU A 6 11.30 -13.51 -45.49
C GLU A 6 12.14 -14.77 -45.64
N LYS A 7 12.65 -15.30 -44.55
CA LYS A 7 13.10 -16.69 -44.44
C LYS A 7 12.25 -17.39 -43.38
N VAL A 8 11.35 -18.23 -43.88
CA VAL A 8 10.59 -19.21 -43.09
C VAL A 8 11.50 -20.41 -42.85
N GLY A 9 11.79 -20.70 -41.57
CA GLY A 9 12.51 -21.90 -41.14
C GLY A 9 11.54 -22.99 -40.69
N LEU A 10 11.48 -24.05 -41.46
CA LEU A 10 10.76 -25.32 -41.19
C LEU A 10 11.42 -26.04 -40.00
N PHE A 11 10.70 -26.27 -38.91
CA PHE A 11 11.12 -27.27 -37.91
C PHE A 11 10.33 -28.55 -38.03
N LYS A 12 11.09 -29.63 -38.22
CA LYS A 12 10.65 -31.03 -38.42
C LYS A 12 10.03 -31.60 -37.14
N LYS A 13 8.91 -32.32 -37.34
CA LYS A 13 8.30 -33.22 -36.37
C LYS A 13 9.22 -34.39 -36.06
N ALA A 14 9.55 -34.66 -34.82
CA ALA A 14 10.09 -35.92 -34.37
C ALA A 14 9.04 -36.61 -33.47
N ALA A 15 8.61 -37.79 -33.92
CA ALA A 15 7.76 -38.70 -33.18
C ALA A 15 8.61 -39.45 -32.15
N ILE A 16 8.17 -39.52 -30.90
CA ILE A 16 8.74 -40.41 -29.89
C ILE A 16 7.70 -41.46 -29.55
N VAL A 17 8.09 -42.69 -29.82
CA VAL A 17 7.38 -43.94 -29.56
C VAL A 17 7.46 -44.26 -28.06
N GLY A 18 6.36 -44.72 -27.49
CA GLY A 18 6.26 -45.10 -26.10
C GLY A 18 7.01 -46.38 -25.72
N MET A 19 7.46 -46.44 -24.49
CA MET A 19 7.84 -47.67 -23.80
C MET A 19 7.17 -47.69 -22.43
N ALA A 20 6.13 -48.50 -22.29
CA ALA A 20 5.56 -48.91 -21.04
C ALA A 20 6.43 -49.98 -20.41
N THR A 21 6.95 -49.75 -19.21
CA THR A 21 7.57 -50.78 -18.40
C THR A 21 6.76 -50.97 -17.13
N ALA A 22 6.10 -52.13 -17.07
CA ALA A 22 5.41 -52.63 -15.87
C ALA A 22 6.45 -53.07 -14.83
N LEU A 23 6.37 -52.58 -13.59
CA LEU A 23 7.10 -53.11 -12.46
C LEU A 23 6.13 -53.88 -11.56
N THR A 24 6.34 -55.18 -11.53
CA THR A 24 5.66 -56.16 -10.67
C THR A 24 6.14 -56.06 -9.23
N LEU A 25 5.17 -56.06 -8.33
CA LEU A 25 5.37 -56.22 -6.89
C LEU A 25 5.93 -57.59 -6.54
N SER A 26 7.01 -57.64 -5.80
CA SER A 26 7.45 -58.82 -5.05
C SER A 26 7.29 -58.57 -3.56
N LEU A 27 6.30 -59.22 -2.94
CA LEU A 27 6.23 -59.40 -1.49
C LEU A 27 7.27 -60.42 -1.06
N ALA A 28 8.20 -60.02 -0.21
CA ALA A 28 9.00 -60.96 0.58
C ALA A 28 8.72 -60.62 2.05
N ALA A 29 8.01 -61.51 2.72
CA ALA A 29 7.87 -61.54 4.17
C ALA A 29 9.13 -62.17 4.77
N CYS A 30 9.79 -61.45 5.66
CA CYS A 30 10.70 -62.01 6.68
C CYS A 30 10.49 -61.31 7.98
N GLY A 31 9.99 -62.03 8.96
CA GLY A 31 9.83 -61.58 10.35
C GLY A 31 11.19 -61.35 11.02
N GLY A 32 11.31 -60.25 11.67
CA GLY A 32 12.40 -59.87 12.57
C GLY A 32 11.91 -58.85 13.57
N ASN A 33 11.83 -59.30 14.80
CA ASN A 33 11.40 -58.52 15.95
C ASN A 33 12.50 -57.47 16.26
N THR A 34 12.26 -56.22 15.91
CA THR A 34 13.12 -55.10 16.30
C THR A 34 12.22 -53.98 16.84
N SER A 35 12.54 -53.57 18.06
CA SER A 35 11.90 -52.52 18.83
C SER A 35 11.56 -51.29 18.03
N ASN A 36 10.26 -51.01 17.88
CA ASN A 36 9.74 -49.78 17.28
C ASN A 36 10.04 -48.57 18.16
N ASN A 37 11.17 -47.93 17.99
CA ASN A 37 11.30 -46.51 18.19
C ASN A 37 10.81 -45.80 16.90
N ALA A 38 9.53 -45.88 16.60
CA ALA A 38 8.91 -45.03 15.64
C ALA A 38 8.92 -43.60 16.21
N SER A 39 9.92 -42.83 15.87
CA SER A 39 9.84 -41.38 15.95
C SER A 39 8.69 -40.95 15.05
N ASN A 40 7.59 -40.64 15.70
CA ASN A 40 6.37 -40.12 15.08
C ASN A 40 6.65 -38.69 14.57
N SER A 41 7.48 -38.56 13.54
CA SER A 41 7.70 -37.28 12.85
C SER A 41 6.41 -36.97 12.06
N LYS A 42 5.47 -36.31 12.74
CA LYS A 42 4.33 -35.71 12.05
C LYS A 42 4.90 -34.84 10.90
N SER A 43 4.36 -35.03 9.69
CA SER A 43 4.72 -34.18 8.55
C SER A 43 4.57 -32.70 8.93
N PRO A 44 5.48 -31.81 8.50
CA PRO A 44 5.40 -30.40 8.81
C PRO A 44 4.05 -29.81 8.42
N VAL A 45 3.51 -28.92 9.24
CA VAL A 45 2.31 -28.15 8.92
C VAL A 45 2.66 -27.13 7.85
N LYS A 46 2.05 -27.25 6.69
CA LYS A 46 2.26 -26.29 5.59
C LYS A 46 1.23 -25.18 5.67
N ILE A 47 1.70 -23.92 5.66
CA ILE A 47 0.88 -22.72 5.54
C ILE A 47 1.25 -21.95 4.27
N ILE A 48 0.24 -21.33 3.64
CA ILE A 48 0.40 -20.44 2.48
C ILE A 48 0.08 -19.04 2.93
N ILE A 49 1.01 -18.11 2.69
CA ILE A 49 0.86 -16.68 2.99
C ILE A 49 0.83 -15.91 1.68
N THR A 50 -0.19 -15.06 1.46
CA THR A 50 -0.15 -14.11 0.36
C THR A 50 0.50 -12.81 0.81
N ASN A 51 1.42 -12.28 0.00
CA ASN A 51 2.06 -10.99 0.22
C ASN A 51 1.57 -10.00 -0.83
N ALA A 52 0.83 -8.98 -0.39
CA ALA A 52 0.30 -7.91 -1.25
C ALA A 52 1.32 -6.79 -1.53
N LYS A 53 2.49 -6.81 -0.87
CA LYS A 53 3.58 -5.83 -1.02
C LYS A 53 4.69 -6.44 -1.88
N GLY A 54 4.55 -6.33 -3.22
CA GLY A 54 5.51 -6.90 -4.17
C GLY A 54 6.93 -6.35 -4.00
N GLU A 55 7.07 -5.09 -3.55
CA GLU A 55 8.34 -4.41 -3.31
C GLU A 55 9.19 -5.05 -2.21
N ILE A 56 8.58 -5.79 -1.27
CA ILE A 56 9.29 -6.50 -0.20
C ILE A 56 9.31 -8.03 -0.38
N ASP A 57 9.02 -8.55 -1.58
CA ASP A 57 8.90 -9.99 -1.84
C ASP A 57 10.13 -10.79 -1.39
N ALA A 58 11.31 -10.34 -1.76
CA ALA A 58 12.55 -11.03 -1.41
C ALA A 58 12.77 -11.06 0.11
N GLN A 59 12.52 -9.96 0.79
CA GLN A 59 12.65 -9.81 2.24
C GLN A 59 11.61 -10.68 2.96
N PHE A 60 10.36 -10.72 2.46
CA PHE A 60 9.31 -11.55 3.06
C PHE A 60 9.60 -13.05 2.93
N LYS A 61 10.10 -13.50 1.77
CA LYS A 61 10.55 -14.87 1.55
C LYS A 61 11.74 -15.25 2.45
N GLN A 62 12.65 -14.30 2.71
CA GLN A 62 13.74 -14.53 3.66
C GLN A 62 13.22 -14.64 5.09
N ALA A 63 12.29 -13.77 5.51
CA ALA A 63 11.63 -13.84 6.83
C ALA A 63 10.92 -15.20 7.03
N ALA A 64 10.24 -15.70 6.01
CA ALA A 64 9.64 -17.04 6.06
C ALA A 64 10.69 -18.15 6.27
N LYS A 65 11.88 -18.06 5.65
CA LYS A 65 12.99 -19.01 5.90
C LYS A 65 13.52 -18.91 7.31
N ASP A 66 13.67 -17.70 7.85
CA ASP A 66 14.16 -17.47 9.22
C ASP A 66 13.16 -18.00 10.24
N PHE A 67 11.86 -17.81 10.02
CA PHE A 67 10.80 -18.41 10.83
C PHE A 67 10.85 -19.95 10.80
N MET A 68 10.95 -20.55 9.59
CA MET A 68 11.07 -22.01 9.45
C MET A 68 12.33 -22.58 10.10
N ALA A 69 13.43 -21.83 10.11
CA ALA A 69 14.66 -22.25 10.78
C ALA A 69 14.46 -22.42 12.29
N ALA A 70 13.63 -21.57 12.90
CA ALA A 70 13.25 -21.67 14.32
C ALA A 70 12.07 -22.64 14.57
N ASN A 71 11.30 -23.00 13.54
CA ASN A 71 10.07 -23.78 13.64
C ASN A 71 10.07 -24.96 12.64
N LYS A 72 10.89 -25.96 12.88
CA LYS A 72 11.15 -27.09 11.96
C LYS A 72 9.90 -27.90 11.57
N ASN A 73 8.84 -27.85 12.39
CA ASN A 73 7.56 -28.52 12.14
C ASN A 73 6.58 -27.67 11.33
N ILE A 74 6.98 -26.49 10.86
CA ILE A 74 6.14 -25.61 10.02
C ILE A 74 6.86 -25.33 8.71
N GLN A 75 6.14 -25.42 7.59
CA GLN A 75 6.58 -24.99 6.27
C GLN A 75 5.76 -23.78 5.85
N VAL A 76 6.43 -22.76 5.34
CA VAL A 76 5.80 -21.52 4.85
C VAL A 76 6.08 -21.37 3.36
N GLU A 77 5.01 -21.27 2.57
CA GLU A 77 5.03 -20.84 1.17
C GLU A 77 4.54 -19.41 1.10
N VAL A 78 5.31 -18.51 0.47
CA VAL A 78 4.93 -17.11 0.26
C VAL A 78 4.61 -16.91 -1.21
N ASP A 79 3.35 -16.59 -1.49
CA ASP A 79 2.86 -16.22 -2.82
C ASP A 79 2.68 -14.70 -2.87
N SER A 80 3.56 -14.01 -3.59
CA SER A 80 3.54 -12.56 -3.73
C SER A 80 2.83 -12.13 -5.00
N VAL A 81 2.19 -10.97 -4.93
CA VAL A 81 1.54 -10.33 -6.06
C VAL A 81 2.52 -9.48 -6.87
N ALA A 82 2.23 -9.28 -8.14
CA ALA A 82 2.80 -8.15 -8.85
C ALA A 82 2.24 -6.84 -8.26
N VAL A 83 3.04 -5.79 -8.23
CA VAL A 83 2.63 -4.48 -7.74
C VAL A 83 1.32 -4.06 -8.42
N GLY A 84 0.27 -3.80 -7.62
CA GLY A 84 -1.05 -3.37 -8.11
C GLY A 84 -2.14 -4.45 -8.22
N ASP A 85 -1.84 -5.76 -8.06
CA ASP A 85 -2.85 -6.84 -8.06
C ASP A 85 -2.99 -7.50 -6.67
N THR A 86 -3.33 -6.69 -5.69
CA THR A 86 -3.34 -7.10 -4.27
C THR A 86 -4.37 -8.19 -3.92
N LEU A 87 -5.45 -8.31 -4.68
CA LEU A 87 -6.53 -9.26 -4.40
C LEU A 87 -6.50 -10.49 -5.30
N GLY A 88 -5.94 -10.37 -6.51
CA GLY A 88 -6.00 -11.40 -7.54
C GLY A 88 -5.29 -12.70 -7.16
N VAL A 89 -4.22 -12.65 -6.36
CA VAL A 89 -3.50 -13.87 -5.96
C VAL A 89 -4.33 -14.72 -5.00
N TYR A 90 -4.98 -14.11 -4.00
CA TYR A 90 -5.87 -14.84 -3.09
C TYR A 90 -7.00 -15.53 -3.86
N ASP A 91 -7.67 -14.80 -4.75
CA ASP A 91 -8.78 -15.33 -5.56
C ASP A 91 -8.32 -16.47 -6.48
N LYS A 92 -7.17 -16.31 -7.18
CA LYS A 92 -6.59 -17.34 -8.05
C LYS A 92 -6.21 -18.61 -7.29
N LEU A 93 -5.57 -18.48 -6.13
CA LEU A 93 -5.19 -19.64 -5.30
C LEU A 93 -6.44 -20.37 -4.80
N THR A 94 -7.43 -19.63 -4.31
CA THR A 94 -8.70 -20.20 -3.82
C THR A 94 -9.47 -20.89 -4.96
N ALA A 95 -9.54 -20.27 -6.14
CA ALA A 95 -10.18 -20.87 -7.31
C ALA A 95 -9.47 -22.14 -7.80
N SER A 96 -8.15 -22.24 -7.58
CA SER A 96 -7.36 -23.47 -7.87
C SER A 96 -7.47 -24.55 -6.80
N GLY A 97 -8.30 -24.36 -5.78
CA GLY A 97 -8.48 -25.29 -4.67
C GLY A 97 -7.42 -25.25 -3.58
N LYS A 98 -6.48 -24.28 -3.63
CA LYS A 98 -5.51 -24.08 -2.56
C LYS A 98 -6.14 -23.29 -1.41
N THR A 99 -5.90 -23.72 -0.17
CA THR A 99 -6.27 -22.96 1.01
C THR A 99 -5.15 -22.01 1.39
N VAL A 100 -5.34 -20.71 1.11
CA VAL A 100 -4.48 -19.66 1.68
C VAL A 100 -4.72 -19.62 3.17
N THR A 101 -3.67 -19.80 3.97
CA THR A 101 -3.78 -19.85 5.44
C THR A 101 -3.78 -18.45 6.04
N LEU A 102 -2.88 -17.59 5.55
CA LEU A 102 -2.71 -16.21 6.01
C LEU A 102 -2.77 -15.28 4.79
N ALA A 103 -3.84 -14.53 4.67
CA ALA A 103 -4.07 -13.65 3.53
C ALA A 103 -3.74 -12.20 3.91
N MET A 104 -2.96 -11.52 3.05
CA MET A 104 -2.73 -10.08 3.17
C MET A 104 -3.75 -9.34 2.31
N PHE A 105 -4.53 -8.45 2.94
CA PHE A 105 -5.55 -7.62 2.30
C PHE A 105 -5.38 -6.17 2.72
N ASP A 106 -5.90 -5.24 1.91
CA ASP A 106 -6.20 -3.91 2.42
C ASP A 106 -7.37 -3.96 3.41
N PRO A 107 -7.47 -3.01 4.35
CA PRO A 107 -8.51 -3.02 5.38
C PRO A 107 -9.94 -3.04 4.83
N TYR A 108 -10.22 -2.29 3.75
CA TYR A 108 -11.55 -2.28 3.13
C TYR A 108 -11.94 -3.67 2.59
N ALA A 109 -11.05 -4.29 1.83
CA ALA A 109 -11.30 -5.62 1.28
C ALA A 109 -11.51 -6.66 2.38
N ALA A 110 -10.74 -6.58 3.46
CA ALA A 110 -10.90 -7.48 4.61
C ALA A 110 -12.27 -7.32 5.30
N LEU A 111 -12.77 -6.08 5.41
CA LEU A 111 -14.06 -5.78 6.06
C LEU A 111 -15.29 -6.06 5.19
N HIS A 112 -15.15 -5.98 3.87
CA HIS A 112 -16.29 -6.08 2.94
C HIS A 112 -16.23 -7.35 2.07
N LYS A 113 -15.33 -7.39 1.09
CA LYS A 113 -15.23 -8.51 0.14
C LYS A 113 -14.86 -9.82 0.82
N TYR A 114 -13.96 -9.79 1.82
CA TYR A 114 -13.43 -10.97 2.51
C TYR A 114 -13.85 -11.05 3.98
N LYS A 115 -14.94 -10.36 4.37
CA LYS A 115 -15.46 -10.32 5.75
C LYS A 115 -15.67 -11.70 6.39
N ASP A 116 -15.97 -12.69 5.55
CA ASP A 116 -16.20 -14.06 5.97
C ASP A 116 -14.96 -14.95 5.98
N VAL A 117 -13.79 -14.42 5.66
CA VAL A 117 -12.53 -15.19 5.60
C VAL A 117 -11.89 -15.33 6.98
N GLY A 118 -11.88 -14.28 7.78
CA GLY A 118 -11.12 -14.18 9.01
C GLY A 118 -11.65 -15.00 10.18
N ILE A 119 -10.73 -15.47 11.05
CA ILE A 119 -11.05 -15.92 12.41
C ILE A 119 -10.95 -14.74 13.39
N ASP A 120 -11.56 -14.94 14.59
CA ASP A 120 -11.43 -13.98 15.69
C ASP A 120 -10.02 -14.06 16.32
N LEU A 121 -9.30 -12.94 16.33
CA LEU A 121 -7.95 -12.75 16.88
C LEU A 121 -7.96 -11.89 18.15
N SER A 122 -9.13 -11.58 18.73
CA SER A 122 -9.27 -10.66 19.87
C SER A 122 -8.49 -11.10 21.11
N ASN A 123 -8.23 -12.41 21.25
CA ASN A 123 -7.50 -12.97 22.38
C ASN A 123 -5.98 -13.09 22.14
N GLU A 124 -5.47 -12.67 21.00
CA GLU A 124 -4.03 -12.72 20.72
C GLU A 124 -3.28 -11.66 21.54
N LYS A 125 -2.15 -12.06 22.11
CA LYS A 125 -1.36 -11.21 23.06
C LYS A 125 -0.83 -9.93 22.41
N TRP A 126 -0.53 -9.98 21.12
CA TRP A 126 0.00 -8.81 20.42
C TRP A 126 -0.99 -7.63 20.36
N ASN A 127 -2.29 -7.84 20.59
CA ASN A 127 -3.27 -6.76 20.65
C ASN A 127 -2.93 -5.68 21.70
N ALA A 128 -2.26 -6.06 22.79
CA ALA A 128 -1.81 -5.12 23.82
C ALA A 128 -0.74 -4.13 23.31
N ASN A 129 -0.05 -4.48 22.22
CA ASN A 129 1.07 -3.72 21.67
C ASN A 129 0.71 -2.84 20.48
N THR A 130 -0.57 -2.80 20.06
CA THR A 130 -1.02 -1.99 18.93
C THR A 130 -2.40 -1.38 19.17
N ASN A 131 -2.66 -0.23 18.53
CA ASN A 131 -4.00 0.36 18.43
C ASN A 131 -4.62 0.14 17.03
N ASP A 132 -3.85 -0.43 16.10
CA ASP A 132 -4.14 -0.47 14.66
C ASP A 132 -4.70 -1.83 14.19
N ALA A 133 -5.02 -2.73 15.14
CA ALA A 133 -5.67 -4.00 14.83
C ALA A 133 -7.01 -3.77 14.11
N LEU A 134 -7.21 -4.44 12.96
CA LEU A 134 -8.45 -4.31 12.22
C LEU A 134 -9.58 -5.01 12.96
N LYS A 135 -10.65 -4.26 13.26
CA LYS A 135 -11.86 -4.76 13.92
C LYS A 135 -13.03 -4.77 12.96
N ASP A 136 -13.85 -5.82 13.08
CA ASP A 136 -15.14 -5.85 12.41
C ASP A 136 -16.17 -4.93 13.12
N PRO A 137 -17.36 -4.69 12.53
CA PRO A 137 -18.39 -3.87 13.16
C PRO A 137 -18.87 -4.37 14.53
N SER A 138 -18.63 -5.64 14.88
CA SER A 138 -18.94 -6.19 16.21
C SER A 138 -17.83 -5.95 17.25
N GLY A 139 -16.71 -5.36 16.82
CA GLY A 139 -15.54 -5.09 17.66
C GLY A 139 -14.54 -6.23 17.76
N LYS A 140 -14.74 -7.35 17.06
CA LYS A 140 -13.77 -8.46 17.00
C LYS A 140 -12.57 -8.09 16.16
N VAL A 141 -11.38 -8.42 16.64
CA VAL A 141 -10.16 -8.30 15.85
C VAL A 141 -10.13 -9.40 14.80
N ILE A 142 -10.13 -9.01 13.51
CA ILE A 142 -10.12 -9.92 12.36
C ILE A 142 -8.85 -9.81 11.53
N GLY A 143 -8.03 -8.78 11.74
CA GLY A 143 -6.80 -8.56 10.98
C GLY A 143 -5.65 -8.05 11.83
N PHE A 144 -4.47 -8.62 11.58
CA PHE A 144 -3.20 -8.23 12.16
C PHE A 144 -2.62 -7.07 11.33
N PRO A 145 -2.34 -5.89 11.91
CA PRO A 145 -1.78 -4.76 11.17
C PRO A 145 -0.32 -5.04 10.82
N PHE A 146 -0.02 -5.13 9.53
CA PHE A 146 1.33 -5.48 9.08
C PHE A 146 2.28 -4.29 9.08
N ALA A 147 1.83 -3.14 8.54
CA ALA A 147 2.64 -1.94 8.37
C ALA A 147 1.79 -0.69 8.49
N ILE A 148 2.39 0.37 9.02
CA ILE A 148 1.86 1.73 8.92
C ILE A 148 2.55 2.40 7.74
N GLU A 149 1.76 2.98 6.86
CA GLU A 149 2.22 3.78 5.73
C GLU A 149 1.58 5.17 5.79
N GLY A 150 2.16 6.12 5.07
CA GLY A 150 1.64 7.47 4.99
C GLY A 150 1.71 8.03 3.58
N MET A 151 0.86 9.02 3.29
CA MET A 151 0.84 9.75 2.03
C MET A 151 0.69 11.25 2.24
N GLY A 152 1.31 12.00 1.33
CA GLY A 152 1.32 13.46 1.35
C GLY A 152 2.19 14.01 0.23
N LEU A 153 2.64 15.25 0.35
CA LEU A 153 3.61 15.82 -0.56
C LEU A 153 5.01 15.35 -0.16
N VAL A 154 5.52 14.34 -0.86
CA VAL A 154 6.91 13.90 -0.72
C VAL A 154 7.82 14.95 -1.33
N TYR A 155 8.82 15.40 -0.58
CA TYR A 155 9.75 16.45 -1.03
C TYR A 155 11.21 16.04 -0.88
N ASN A 156 12.07 16.65 -1.74
CA ASN A 156 13.52 16.57 -1.64
C ASN A 156 14.02 17.67 -0.68
N GLN A 157 14.53 17.27 0.49
CA GLN A 157 14.97 18.19 1.55
C GLN A 157 16.03 19.19 1.05
N LYS A 158 17.02 18.72 0.28
CA LYS A 158 18.09 19.57 -0.22
C LYS A 158 17.58 20.70 -1.13
N VAL A 159 16.57 20.42 -1.94
CA VAL A 159 15.95 21.41 -2.83
C VAL A 159 15.20 22.45 -2.01
N LEU A 160 14.44 22.01 -1.00
CA LEU A 160 13.68 22.93 -0.15
C LEU A 160 14.59 23.77 0.77
N ASP A 161 15.63 23.17 1.36
CA ASP A 161 16.61 23.90 2.17
C ASP A 161 17.27 25.03 1.37
N LYS A 162 17.66 24.74 0.11
CA LYS A 162 18.22 25.77 -0.80
C LYS A 162 17.20 26.87 -1.10
N ALA A 163 15.95 26.52 -1.37
CA ALA A 163 14.91 27.48 -1.75
C ALA A 163 14.47 28.36 -0.58
N THR A 164 14.53 27.84 0.65
CA THR A 164 14.13 28.57 1.86
C THR A 164 15.28 29.25 2.59
N GLY A 165 16.52 28.92 2.25
CA GLY A 165 17.72 29.49 2.85
C GLY A 165 18.08 28.89 4.22
N GLY A 166 17.56 27.72 4.57
CA GLY A 166 17.82 27.00 5.82
C GLY A 166 17.10 25.66 5.87
N THR A 167 17.21 24.95 6.99
CA THR A 167 16.50 23.67 7.17
C THR A 167 15.00 23.87 7.06
N PHE A 168 14.40 23.21 6.05
CA PHE A 168 12.97 23.33 5.80
C PHE A 168 12.16 22.52 6.79
N ASP A 169 11.15 23.17 7.41
CA ASP A 169 10.15 22.55 8.26
C ASP A 169 8.82 22.43 7.49
N PRO A 170 8.34 21.19 7.18
CA PRO A 170 7.16 20.96 6.37
C PRO A 170 5.86 21.47 7.01
N PHE A 171 5.77 21.49 8.33
CA PHE A 171 4.55 21.91 9.04
C PHE A 171 4.36 23.44 9.08
N THR A 172 5.34 24.21 8.60
CA THR A 172 5.17 25.64 8.36
C THR A 172 4.27 25.95 7.17
N ILE A 173 4.07 24.97 6.26
CA ILE A 173 3.23 25.11 5.06
C ILE A 173 1.82 24.60 5.36
N ASN A 174 1.11 25.36 6.19
CA ASN A 174 -0.22 25.03 6.68
C ASN A 174 -1.34 25.89 6.06
N THR A 175 -1.14 26.41 4.85
CA THR A 175 -2.17 27.07 4.02
C THR A 175 -1.83 26.93 2.53
N GLN A 176 -2.85 27.05 1.67
CA GLN A 176 -2.67 27.04 0.20
C GLN A 176 -1.80 28.21 -0.27
N ASP A 177 -1.95 29.40 0.32
CA ASP A 177 -1.12 30.57 -0.02
C ASP A 177 0.35 30.34 0.35
N LYS A 178 0.64 29.69 1.49
CA LYS A 178 2.01 29.34 1.85
C LYS A 178 2.59 28.27 0.93
N LEU A 179 1.80 27.28 0.50
CA LEU A 179 2.20 26.30 -0.49
C LEU A 179 2.55 27.01 -1.81
N LYS A 180 1.67 27.89 -2.28
CA LYS A 180 1.96 28.66 -3.51
C LYS A 180 3.22 29.50 -3.38
N ALA A 181 3.41 30.20 -2.26
CA ALA A 181 4.59 31.00 -1.99
C ALA A 181 5.87 30.14 -1.95
N LEU A 182 5.79 28.91 -1.41
CA LEU A 182 6.90 27.94 -1.45
C LEU A 182 7.25 27.55 -2.89
N LEU A 183 6.23 27.22 -3.72
CA LEU A 183 6.45 26.88 -5.13
C LEU A 183 7.12 28.03 -5.91
N ASP A 184 6.73 29.29 -5.63
CA ASP A 184 7.36 30.47 -6.23
C ASP A 184 8.81 30.63 -5.77
N LYS A 185 9.13 30.41 -4.48
CA LYS A 185 10.51 30.41 -3.96
C LYS A 185 11.38 29.33 -4.61
N ILE A 186 10.83 28.13 -4.78
CA ILE A 186 11.54 27.03 -5.44
C ILE A 186 11.88 27.41 -6.90
N LYS A 187 10.94 28.01 -7.63
CA LYS A 187 11.22 28.53 -8.98
C LYS A 187 12.32 29.60 -8.97
N ALA A 188 12.25 30.55 -8.06
CA ALA A 188 13.25 31.59 -7.92
C ALA A 188 14.65 31.05 -7.57
N SER A 189 14.73 29.87 -6.92
CA SER A 189 16.00 29.18 -6.61
C SER A 189 16.63 28.47 -7.82
N GLY A 190 15.95 28.46 -8.99
CA GLY A 190 16.43 27.89 -10.25
C GLY A 190 15.77 26.56 -10.65
N VAL A 191 14.77 26.06 -9.91
CA VAL A 191 14.01 24.87 -10.27
C VAL A 191 12.81 25.27 -11.13
N GLN A 192 12.86 25.03 -12.43
CA GLN A 192 11.84 25.47 -13.38
C GLN A 192 10.44 24.98 -13.04
N TYR A 193 10.33 23.69 -12.68
CA TYR A 193 9.09 23.04 -12.31
C TYR A 193 9.20 22.45 -10.90
N PRO A 194 8.72 23.14 -9.87
CA PRO A 194 8.76 22.66 -8.47
C PRO A 194 8.13 21.30 -8.25
N VAL A 195 7.10 20.98 -9.03
CA VAL A 195 6.28 19.77 -8.89
C VAL A 195 6.56 18.84 -10.07
N ALA A 196 6.67 17.55 -9.80
CA ALA A 196 6.67 16.47 -10.80
C ALA A 196 5.57 15.46 -10.45
N TYR A 197 4.31 15.91 -10.43
CA TYR A 197 3.18 15.09 -10.02
C TYR A 197 2.62 14.30 -11.21
N GLN A 198 2.66 12.98 -11.10
CA GLN A 198 2.01 12.05 -12.01
C GLN A 198 0.49 12.04 -11.79
N THR A 199 -0.27 11.68 -12.83
CA THR A 199 -1.73 11.69 -12.81
C THR A 199 -2.35 10.32 -13.14
N GLU A 200 -1.66 9.23 -12.80
CA GLU A 200 -2.19 7.88 -12.91
C GLU A 200 -3.46 7.72 -12.05
N VAL A 201 -4.42 6.93 -12.54
CA VAL A 201 -5.74 6.77 -11.92
C VAL A 201 -5.69 6.37 -10.44
N TRP A 202 -4.73 5.55 -10.05
CA TRP A 202 -4.54 5.17 -8.65
C TRP A 202 -4.05 6.36 -7.79
N SER A 203 -3.21 7.25 -8.34
CA SER A 203 -2.67 8.39 -7.60
C SER A 203 -3.72 9.49 -7.42
N VAL A 204 -4.29 9.98 -8.52
CA VAL A 204 -5.27 11.09 -8.47
C VAL A 204 -6.67 10.61 -8.11
N GLY A 205 -7.07 9.42 -8.58
CA GLY A 205 -8.41 8.87 -8.37
C GLY A 205 -8.57 8.16 -7.04
N ASN A 206 -7.53 7.52 -6.49
CA ASN A 206 -7.61 6.84 -5.20
C ASN A 206 -6.99 7.70 -4.09
N HIS A 207 -5.68 7.87 -4.10
CA HIS A 207 -4.97 8.45 -2.98
C HIS A 207 -5.33 9.92 -2.75
N PHE A 208 -5.21 10.76 -3.78
CA PHE A 208 -5.51 12.17 -3.62
C PHE A 208 -6.99 12.43 -3.40
N SER A 209 -7.83 11.78 -4.21
CA SER A 209 -9.28 12.01 -4.19
C SER A 209 -10.01 11.43 -2.98
N SER A 210 -9.33 10.66 -2.13
CA SER A 210 -9.90 10.19 -0.85
C SER A 210 -9.64 11.13 0.32
N LEU A 211 -8.68 12.06 0.22
CA LEU A 211 -8.25 12.92 1.34
C LEU A 211 -9.40 13.74 1.96
N PHE A 212 -10.40 14.12 1.18
CA PHE A 212 -11.52 14.90 1.73
C PHE A 212 -12.39 14.13 2.74
N LEU A 213 -12.30 12.79 2.76
CA LEU A 213 -13.00 11.96 3.74
C LEU A 213 -12.50 12.23 5.17
N ASP A 214 -11.24 12.65 5.31
CA ASP A 214 -10.60 12.94 6.60
C ASP A 214 -11.03 14.27 7.22
N GLN A 215 -11.97 15.00 6.59
CA GLN A 215 -12.62 16.16 7.20
C GLN A 215 -13.43 15.80 8.47
N ALA A 216 -13.78 14.52 8.62
CA ALA A 216 -14.32 13.96 9.85
C ALA A 216 -13.26 13.06 10.50
N SER A 217 -13.28 12.95 11.83
CA SER A 217 -12.41 12.05 12.58
C SER A 217 -12.65 10.57 12.25
N ASP A 218 -13.87 10.22 11.83
CA ASP A 218 -14.24 8.95 11.23
C ASP A 218 -14.72 9.20 9.79
N PRO A 219 -13.95 8.78 8.77
CA PRO A 219 -14.31 8.91 7.37
C PRO A 219 -15.64 8.28 6.98
N ASN A 220 -16.13 7.27 7.72
CA ASN A 220 -17.44 6.67 7.49
C ASN A 220 -18.58 7.69 7.61
N THR A 221 -18.43 8.71 8.48
CA THR A 221 -19.41 9.81 8.60
C THR A 221 -19.64 10.50 7.24
N ILE A 222 -18.60 10.76 6.49
CA ILE A 222 -18.68 11.40 5.18
C ILE A 222 -19.23 10.42 4.12
N LEU A 223 -18.80 9.16 4.18
CA LEU A 223 -19.29 8.11 3.29
C LEU A 223 -20.80 7.88 3.45
N ASP A 224 -21.32 7.86 4.69
CA ASP A 224 -22.76 7.71 4.96
C ASP A 224 -23.57 8.90 4.42
N GLN A 225 -23.05 10.12 4.54
CA GLN A 225 -23.66 11.29 3.94
C GLN A 225 -23.69 11.22 2.39
N LEU A 226 -22.63 10.70 1.77
CA LEU A 226 -22.58 10.50 0.32
C LEU A 226 -23.55 9.40 -0.12
N LYS A 227 -23.57 8.24 0.57
CA LYS A 227 -24.49 7.12 0.29
C LYS A 227 -25.95 7.53 0.43
N SER A 228 -26.28 8.31 1.45
CA SER A 228 -27.65 8.84 1.66
C SER A 228 -28.02 9.99 0.70
N GLY A 229 -27.03 10.57 -0.01
CA GLY A 229 -27.22 11.74 -0.84
C GLY A 229 -27.48 13.04 -0.06
N SER A 230 -27.13 13.09 1.23
CA SER A 230 -27.28 14.28 2.05
C SER A 230 -26.09 15.26 1.94
N LEU A 231 -24.96 14.84 1.38
CA LEU A 231 -23.78 15.66 1.12
C LEU A 231 -23.77 16.17 -0.32
N ASP A 232 -23.75 17.48 -0.51
CA ASP A 232 -23.53 18.16 -1.79
C ASP A 232 -22.05 18.55 -1.89
N LEU A 233 -21.26 17.81 -2.67
CA LEU A 233 -19.83 18.04 -2.82
C LEU A 233 -19.52 19.42 -3.44
N THR A 234 -20.41 19.97 -4.26
CA THR A 234 -20.20 21.30 -4.84
C THR A 234 -20.12 22.39 -3.77
N LYS A 235 -20.71 22.15 -2.60
CA LYS A 235 -20.71 23.05 -1.43
C LYS A 235 -19.76 22.60 -0.31
N ASN A 236 -19.15 21.41 -0.44
CA ASN A 236 -18.24 20.90 0.59
C ASN A 236 -16.89 21.61 0.53
N ALA A 237 -16.53 22.31 1.62
CA ALA A 237 -15.31 23.12 1.67
C ALA A 237 -14.04 22.28 1.56
N ALA A 238 -13.96 21.13 2.23
CA ALA A 238 -12.78 20.29 2.20
C ALA A 238 -12.57 19.66 0.82
N TRP A 239 -13.63 19.14 0.18
CA TRP A 239 -13.56 18.59 -1.17
C TRP A 239 -13.10 19.67 -2.17
N ASN A 240 -13.73 20.84 -2.16
CA ASN A 240 -13.34 21.94 -3.02
C ASN A 240 -11.90 22.39 -2.78
N GLY A 241 -11.50 22.50 -1.53
CA GLY A 241 -10.15 22.92 -1.14
C GLY A 241 -9.05 21.95 -1.60
N TYR A 242 -9.25 20.64 -1.45
CA TYR A 242 -8.32 19.67 -2.01
C TYR A 242 -8.20 19.77 -3.53
N TYR A 243 -9.32 20.01 -4.25
CA TYR A 243 -9.27 20.20 -5.70
C TYR A 243 -8.66 21.54 -6.12
N ASP A 244 -8.70 22.57 -5.27
CA ASP A 244 -7.95 23.82 -5.50
C ASP A 244 -6.44 23.55 -5.38
N THR A 245 -6.03 22.78 -4.37
CA THR A 245 -4.62 22.36 -4.23
C THR A 245 -4.20 21.43 -5.38
N LEU A 246 -5.05 20.50 -5.82
CA LEU A 246 -4.76 19.67 -6.99
C LEU A 246 -4.53 20.51 -8.24
N ASN A 247 -5.37 21.55 -8.47
CA ASN A 247 -5.19 22.47 -9.58
C ASN A 247 -3.86 23.23 -9.51
N LEU A 248 -3.42 23.61 -8.31
CA LEU A 248 -2.12 24.24 -8.11
C LEU A 248 -0.98 23.28 -8.46
N LEU A 249 -1.03 22.06 -7.90
CA LEU A 249 0.00 21.02 -8.09
C LEU A 249 0.10 20.50 -9.54
N THR A 250 -1.01 20.51 -10.30
CA THR A 250 -1.05 20.01 -11.68
C THR A 250 -0.95 21.13 -12.71
N SER A 251 -0.87 22.39 -12.29
CA SER A 251 -0.82 23.54 -13.19
C SER A 251 0.45 23.57 -14.05
N LYS A 252 0.34 24.07 -15.27
CA LYS A 252 1.47 24.31 -16.19
C LYS A 252 2.55 25.22 -15.59
N ALA A 253 2.18 26.07 -14.63
CA ALA A 253 3.09 26.99 -13.99
C ALA A 253 4.09 26.30 -13.06
N TYR A 254 3.69 25.17 -12.46
CA TYR A 254 4.47 24.51 -11.41
C TYR A 254 4.79 23.04 -11.70
N ASN A 255 3.94 22.35 -12.46
CA ASN A 255 4.13 20.91 -12.73
C ASN A 255 4.87 20.67 -14.04
N LYS A 256 5.93 19.88 -13.97
CA LYS A 256 6.74 19.42 -15.12
C LYS A 256 5.90 18.78 -16.23
N TYR A 257 4.77 18.17 -15.89
CA TYR A 257 3.88 17.50 -16.82
C TYR A 257 2.57 18.24 -17.06
N GLY A 258 2.44 19.47 -16.58
CA GLY A 258 1.20 20.27 -16.68
C GLY A 258 0.69 20.51 -18.10
N ASP A 259 1.55 20.44 -19.12
CA ASP A 259 1.16 20.54 -20.53
C ASP A 259 0.65 19.20 -21.13
N ARG A 260 0.93 18.08 -20.47
CA ARG A 260 0.57 16.73 -20.89
C ARG A 260 0.07 15.91 -19.70
N PRO A 261 -1.04 16.31 -19.05
CA PRO A 261 -1.46 15.76 -17.76
C PRO A 261 -1.92 14.30 -17.80
N LEU A 262 -2.18 13.74 -18.99
CA LEU A 262 -2.68 12.36 -19.13
C LEU A 262 -1.58 11.32 -19.44
N GLY A 263 -0.31 11.71 -19.37
CA GLY A 263 0.80 10.78 -19.54
C GLY A 263 1.06 9.94 -18.29
N GLN A 264 1.70 8.79 -18.50
CA GLN A 264 2.21 7.94 -17.41
C GLN A 264 3.64 8.38 -17.07
N TYR A 265 3.82 8.98 -15.92
CA TYR A 265 5.09 9.61 -15.53
C TYR A 265 5.65 9.10 -14.20
N TYR A 266 5.19 7.94 -13.70
CA TYR A 266 5.61 7.43 -12.39
C TYR A 266 7.13 7.46 -12.23
N ASP A 267 7.86 6.69 -13.03
CA ASP A 267 9.33 6.62 -12.94
C ASP A 267 9.99 7.97 -13.21
N ALA A 268 9.51 8.71 -14.23
CA ALA A 268 10.07 10.00 -14.58
C ALA A 268 9.86 11.06 -13.48
N SER A 269 8.76 10.98 -12.74
CA SER A 269 8.47 11.85 -11.58
C SER A 269 9.43 11.58 -10.44
N HIS A 270 9.63 10.29 -10.09
CA HIS A 270 10.56 9.89 -9.04
C HIS A 270 12.01 10.28 -9.38
N VAL A 271 12.42 10.04 -10.63
CA VAL A 271 13.74 10.48 -11.11
C VAL A 271 13.91 11.99 -11.01
N ALA A 272 12.88 12.78 -11.39
CA ALA A 272 12.98 14.25 -11.34
C ALA A 272 13.11 14.75 -9.90
N VAL A 273 12.31 14.23 -8.96
CA VAL A 273 12.38 14.62 -7.55
C VAL A 273 13.64 14.07 -6.88
N GLY A 274 14.00 12.83 -7.16
CA GLY A 274 15.22 12.20 -6.63
C GLY A 274 16.48 12.98 -7.00
N LYS A 275 16.61 13.44 -8.24
CA LYS A 275 17.73 14.26 -8.71
C LYS A 275 17.68 15.73 -8.24
N GLY A 276 16.51 16.20 -7.81
CA GLY A 276 16.28 17.60 -7.50
C GLY A 276 15.99 18.49 -8.71
N ASP A 277 15.64 17.90 -9.87
CA ASP A 277 15.14 18.63 -11.04
C ASP A 277 13.74 19.19 -10.78
N SER A 278 12.99 18.54 -9.87
CA SER A 278 11.76 19.03 -9.23
C SER A 278 11.89 18.86 -7.72
N ALA A 279 11.10 19.59 -6.96
CA ALA A 279 11.19 19.60 -5.51
C ALA A 279 10.28 18.56 -4.85
N MET A 280 9.11 18.29 -5.42
CA MET A 280 8.09 17.46 -4.77
C MET A 280 7.15 16.75 -5.74
N LEU A 281 6.48 15.73 -5.21
CA LEU A 281 5.34 15.02 -5.82
C LEU A 281 4.38 14.56 -4.73
N PHE A 282 3.10 14.31 -5.05
CA PHE A 282 2.20 13.64 -4.12
C PHE A 282 2.36 12.13 -4.25
N ASN A 283 2.74 11.45 -3.15
CA ASN A 283 2.88 9.99 -3.10
C ASN A 283 2.92 9.51 -1.63
N GLY A 284 3.18 8.22 -1.41
CA GLY A 284 3.40 7.62 -0.11
C GLY A 284 4.85 7.19 0.12
N ASP A 285 5.13 6.62 1.30
CA ASP A 285 6.48 6.18 1.70
C ASP A 285 7.01 5.01 0.87
N TRP A 286 6.15 4.23 0.21
CA TRP A 286 6.55 3.21 -0.79
C TRP A 286 7.33 3.79 -1.97
N ALA A 287 7.27 5.11 -2.21
CA ALA A 287 8.05 5.78 -3.24
C ALA A 287 9.55 5.85 -2.94
N PHE A 288 9.97 5.59 -1.69
CA PHE A 288 11.34 5.81 -1.23
C PHE A 288 12.38 5.07 -2.08
N ASP A 289 12.15 3.79 -2.39
CA ASP A 289 13.11 3.00 -3.17
C ASP A 289 13.37 3.58 -4.55
N SER A 290 12.32 4.04 -5.24
CA SER A 290 12.43 4.68 -6.55
C SER A 290 13.12 6.05 -6.48
N LEU A 291 12.87 6.83 -5.43
CA LEU A 291 13.49 8.12 -5.19
C LEU A 291 14.97 7.97 -4.81
N HIS A 292 15.27 7.04 -3.88
CA HIS A 292 16.59 6.81 -3.33
C HIS A 292 17.58 6.25 -4.35
N ALA A 293 17.13 5.33 -5.21
CA ALA A 293 17.98 4.73 -6.24
C ALA A 293 18.61 5.76 -7.19
N VAL A 294 17.99 6.95 -7.31
CA VAL A 294 18.45 7.99 -8.24
C VAL A 294 19.48 8.94 -7.62
N ALA A 295 19.39 9.26 -6.32
CA ALA A 295 20.13 10.44 -5.81
C ALA A 295 20.79 10.32 -4.44
N GLY A 296 20.41 9.36 -3.60
CA GLY A 296 20.86 9.33 -2.19
C GLY A 296 20.51 10.62 -1.43
N ALA A 297 19.42 11.30 -1.82
CA ALA A 297 18.96 12.51 -1.18
C ALA A 297 18.10 12.20 0.05
N ASN A 298 17.94 13.18 0.93
CA ASN A 298 17.04 13.12 2.05
C ASN A 298 15.64 13.58 1.62
N PHE A 299 14.61 12.89 2.05
CA PHE A 299 13.22 13.16 1.71
C PHE A 299 12.37 13.29 2.96
N GLY A 300 11.24 13.97 2.85
CA GLY A 300 10.26 14.09 3.90
C GLY A 300 8.85 14.22 3.35
N PHE A 301 7.86 14.27 4.27
CA PHE A 301 6.47 14.52 3.95
C PHE A 301 6.05 15.92 4.38
N MET A 302 5.26 16.57 3.53
CA MET A 302 4.54 17.79 3.84
C MET A 302 3.04 17.55 3.72
N PRO A 303 2.20 18.13 4.59
CA PRO A 303 0.74 18.11 4.44
C PRO A 303 0.28 18.64 3.07
N VAL A 304 -0.93 18.25 2.67
CA VAL A 304 -1.64 18.83 1.53
C VAL A 304 -2.61 19.90 2.06
N PRO A 305 -2.30 21.19 2.01
CA PRO A 305 -3.19 22.22 2.54
C PRO A 305 -4.52 22.25 1.78
N VAL A 306 -5.62 22.40 2.52
CA VAL A 306 -6.98 22.37 1.98
C VAL A 306 -7.61 23.76 1.88
N ASP A 307 -7.11 24.73 2.62
CA ASP A 307 -7.58 26.11 2.62
C ASP A 307 -6.51 27.09 3.13
N ASN A 308 -6.93 28.34 3.43
CA ASN A 308 -6.07 29.40 3.96
C ASN A 308 -6.29 29.70 5.44
N ASP A 309 -7.02 28.83 6.17
CA ASP A 309 -7.10 28.92 7.63
C ASP A 309 -5.93 28.15 8.28
N PRO A 310 -4.93 28.85 8.88
CA PRO A 310 -3.79 28.18 9.49
C PRO A 310 -4.16 27.31 10.70
N ASN A 311 -5.38 27.43 11.24
CA ASN A 311 -5.90 26.64 12.35
C ASN A 311 -6.70 25.42 11.89
N ASN A 312 -6.97 25.28 10.61
CA ASN A 312 -7.64 24.09 10.11
C ASN A 312 -6.73 22.86 10.31
N PRO A 313 -7.15 21.85 11.10
CA PRO A 313 -6.31 20.69 11.41
C PRO A 313 -5.92 19.87 10.16
N LEU A 314 -6.69 19.90 9.08
CA LEU A 314 -6.36 19.21 7.84
C LEU A 314 -5.09 19.78 7.18
N ASN A 315 -4.83 21.09 7.37
CA ASN A 315 -3.68 21.77 6.78
C ASN A 315 -2.33 21.35 7.39
N SER A 316 -2.33 20.66 8.54
CA SER A 316 -1.13 20.28 9.30
C SER A 316 -0.98 18.77 9.49
N LYS A 317 -1.74 17.96 8.77
CA LYS A 317 -1.74 16.50 8.91
C LYS A 317 -1.43 15.79 7.61
N ILE A 318 -0.76 14.65 7.71
CA ILE A 318 -0.60 13.68 6.64
C ILE A 318 -1.52 12.48 6.89
N ALA A 319 -2.04 11.87 5.83
CA ALA A 319 -2.79 10.63 5.98
C ALA A 319 -1.82 9.49 6.34
N ALA A 320 -2.06 8.78 7.45
CA ALA A 320 -1.24 7.66 7.88
C ALA A 320 -2.06 6.61 8.62
N GLY A 321 -1.75 5.33 8.38
CA GLY A 321 -2.44 4.22 9.02
C GLY A 321 -2.03 2.86 8.46
N PRO A 322 -2.61 1.77 8.97
CA PRO A 322 -2.36 0.43 8.46
C PRO A 322 -2.94 0.29 7.05
N THR A 323 -2.08 0.01 6.07
CA THR A 323 -2.51 -0.17 4.67
C THR A 323 -2.69 -1.63 4.30
N GLN A 324 -2.08 -2.54 5.06
CA GLN A 324 -2.17 -3.97 4.87
C GLN A 324 -2.42 -4.67 6.19
N VAL A 325 -3.34 -5.63 6.16
CA VAL A 325 -3.64 -6.50 7.29
C VAL A 325 -3.50 -7.97 6.90
N LEU A 326 -3.00 -8.78 7.84
CA LEU A 326 -2.91 -10.23 7.68
C LEU A 326 -4.12 -10.88 8.36
N VAL A 327 -4.88 -11.65 7.59
CA VAL A 327 -6.12 -12.32 8.00
C VAL A 327 -5.90 -13.83 8.00
N ILE A 328 -6.14 -14.51 9.12
CA ILE A 328 -6.08 -15.98 9.20
C ILE A 328 -7.39 -16.57 8.70
N ASN A 329 -7.29 -17.44 7.69
CA ASN A 329 -8.44 -18.01 7.02
C ASN A 329 -9.15 -19.07 7.89
N LYS A 330 -10.46 -18.90 8.14
CA LYS A 330 -11.27 -19.86 8.91
C LYS A 330 -11.41 -21.23 8.25
N LYS A 331 -11.17 -21.34 6.92
CA LYS A 331 -11.16 -22.62 6.19
C LYS A 331 -9.86 -23.40 6.36
N ALA A 332 -8.80 -22.78 6.90
CA ALA A 332 -7.58 -23.50 7.24
C ALA A 332 -7.83 -24.45 8.42
N THR A 333 -7.09 -25.56 8.45
CA THR A 333 -7.17 -26.49 9.58
C THR A 333 -6.68 -25.82 10.86
N THR A 334 -7.12 -26.33 12.04
CA THR A 334 -6.66 -25.81 13.34
C THR A 334 -5.14 -25.75 13.43
N ALA A 335 -4.45 -26.82 12.98
CA ALA A 335 -2.99 -26.83 12.97
C ALA A 335 -2.37 -25.72 12.08
N GLN A 336 -3.00 -25.41 10.94
CA GLN A 336 -2.56 -24.30 10.08
C GLN A 336 -2.86 -22.94 10.71
N GLN A 337 -4.03 -22.76 11.33
CA GLN A 337 -4.37 -21.53 12.05
C GLN A 337 -3.39 -21.28 13.21
N ASP A 338 -3.06 -22.33 14.00
CA ASP A 338 -2.08 -22.23 15.08
C ASP A 338 -0.67 -21.88 14.56
N ALA A 339 -0.27 -22.47 13.42
CA ALA A 339 1.00 -22.14 12.77
C ALA A 339 1.03 -20.69 12.26
N ALA A 340 -0.09 -20.19 11.72
CA ALA A 340 -0.23 -18.80 11.31
C ALA A 340 -0.18 -17.83 12.50
N LYS A 341 -0.89 -18.12 13.60
CA LYS A 341 -0.79 -17.35 14.85
C LYS A 341 0.65 -17.30 15.37
N LYS A 342 1.35 -18.42 15.30
CA LYS A 342 2.76 -18.48 15.68
C LYS A 342 3.65 -17.61 14.81
N PHE A 343 3.37 -17.53 13.50
CA PHE A 343 4.05 -16.61 12.58
C PHE A 343 3.78 -15.15 12.93
N LEU A 344 2.52 -14.77 13.20
CA LEU A 344 2.16 -13.41 13.62
C LEU A 344 2.83 -13.01 14.94
N ASN A 345 2.81 -13.90 15.94
CA ASN A 345 3.51 -13.66 17.22
C ASN A 345 5.02 -13.54 17.01
N TRP A 346 5.62 -14.32 16.09
CA TRP A 346 7.04 -14.20 15.74
C TRP A 346 7.39 -12.83 15.15
N LEU A 347 6.52 -12.25 14.32
CA LEU A 347 6.73 -10.89 13.78
C LEU A 347 6.77 -9.81 14.88
N VAL A 348 6.06 -10.04 16.01
CA VAL A 348 5.91 -9.04 17.09
C VAL A 348 6.94 -9.25 18.21
N ASP A 349 7.25 -10.51 18.55
CA ASP A 349 7.97 -10.84 19.79
C ASP A 349 9.38 -11.39 19.54
N ASP A 350 9.69 -11.88 18.31
CA ASP A 350 11.02 -12.42 17.99
C ASP A 350 11.90 -11.35 17.36
N GLN A 351 13.18 -11.31 17.76
CA GLN A 351 14.13 -10.31 17.26
C GLN A 351 14.25 -10.32 15.73
N LYS A 352 14.25 -11.50 15.08
CA LYS A 352 14.34 -11.60 13.62
C LYS A 352 13.06 -11.17 12.94
N GLY A 353 11.90 -11.43 13.54
CA GLY A 353 10.61 -10.95 13.06
C GLY A 353 10.52 -9.42 13.12
N GLN A 354 10.91 -8.86 14.25
CA GLN A 354 10.98 -7.41 14.45
C GLN A 354 12.00 -6.73 13.50
N ASP A 355 13.18 -7.36 13.30
CA ASP A 355 14.21 -6.90 12.35
C ASP A 355 13.69 -6.95 10.90
N PHE A 356 12.98 -8.02 10.55
CA PHE A 356 12.36 -8.10 9.22
C PHE A 356 11.43 -6.92 8.96
N VAL A 357 10.48 -6.64 9.85
CA VAL A 357 9.48 -5.58 9.65
C VAL A 357 10.17 -4.22 9.46
N VAL A 358 11.06 -3.84 10.36
CA VAL A 358 11.59 -2.46 10.41
C VAL A 358 12.86 -2.30 9.58
N ASN A 359 13.84 -3.21 9.73
CA ASN A 359 15.15 -3.01 9.11
C ASN A 359 15.25 -3.60 7.69
N LYS A 360 14.50 -4.68 7.37
CA LYS A 360 14.57 -5.31 6.04
C LYS A 360 13.46 -4.85 5.12
N ALA A 361 12.20 -4.85 5.59
CA ALA A 361 11.07 -4.35 4.85
C ALA A 361 10.94 -2.82 4.88
N GLN A 362 11.67 -2.13 5.77
CA GLN A 362 11.71 -0.67 5.92
C GLN A 362 10.32 -0.04 6.13
N VAL A 363 9.41 -0.77 6.80
CA VAL A 363 8.06 -0.26 7.11
C VAL A 363 7.98 0.23 8.56
N VAL A 364 7.13 1.21 8.81
CA VAL A 364 6.84 1.67 10.16
C VAL A 364 6.05 0.60 10.89
N SER A 365 6.57 0.13 12.04
CA SER A 365 5.90 -0.90 12.82
C SER A 365 4.59 -0.40 13.41
N ALA A 366 3.53 -1.20 13.27
CA ALA A 366 2.27 -0.99 13.97
C ALA A 366 2.33 -1.36 15.46
N PHE A 367 3.47 -1.90 15.95
CA PHE A 367 3.63 -2.44 17.30
C PHE A 367 4.62 -1.63 18.14
N LYS A 368 4.16 -1.22 19.32
CA LYS A 368 4.91 -0.35 20.26
C LYS A 368 6.15 -1.04 20.87
N ASN A 369 6.14 -2.38 20.95
CA ASN A 369 7.24 -3.18 21.54
C ASN A 369 8.35 -3.50 20.54
N ASN A 370 8.30 -3.06 19.28
CA ASN A 370 9.42 -3.22 18.37
C ASN A 370 10.54 -2.23 18.73
N PRO A 371 11.75 -2.73 19.13
CA PRO A 371 12.85 -1.87 19.53
C PRO A 371 13.54 -1.18 18.35
N ASN A 372 13.36 -1.70 17.14
CA ASN A 372 13.98 -1.15 15.94
C ASN A 372 13.27 0.14 15.53
N LYS A 373 14.02 1.04 14.89
CA LYS A 373 13.53 2.28 14.32
C LYS A 373 13.73 2.24 12.82
N VAL A 374 12.69 2.59 12.07
CA VAL A 374 12.81 2.77 10.63
C VAL A 374 13.88 3.84 10.33
N THR A 375 14.70 3.61 9.30
CA THR A 375 15.82 4.49 8.96
C THR A 375 15.63 5.22 7.64
N ASN A 376 14.73 4.73 6.76
CA ASN A 376 14.43 5.50 5.56
C ASN A 376 13.75 6.82 5.92
N PRO A 377 14.10 7.93 5.26
CA PRO A 377 13.62 9.26 5.63
C PRO A 377 12.10 9.42 5.64
N LEU A 378 11.38 8.77 4.71
CA LEU A 378 9.92 8.85 4.64
C LEU A 378 9.26 8.11 5.81
N GLY A 379 9.75 6.92 6.18
CA GLY A 379 9.28 6.21 7.37
C GLY A 379 9.58 6.96 8.66
N VAL A 380 10.74 7.64 8.74
CA VAL A 380 11.08 8.54 9.87
C VAL A 380 10.09 9.71 9.94
N ALA A 381 9.76 10.33 8.80
CA ALA A 381 8.80 11.43 8.73
C ALA A 381 7.40 10.99 9.20
N ILE A 382 6.92 9.80 8.81
CA ILE A 382 5.65 9.23 9.29
C ILE A 382 5.71 9.00 10.80
N SER A 383 6.78 8.36 11.29
CA SER A 383 6.93 8.10 12.73
C SER A 383 6.91 9.38 13.56
N ASN A 384 7.56 10.45 13.07
CA ASN A 384 7.57 11.76 13.71
C ASN A 384 6.17 12.41 13.66
N ALA A 385 5.48 12.34 12.52
CA ALA A 385 4.11 12.87 12.38
C ALA A 385 3.14 12.16 13.36
N ILE A 386 3.22 10.85 13.49
CA ILE A 386 2.43 10.08 14.48
C ILE A 386 2.74 10.55 15.90
N ALA A 387 4.02 10.66 16.25
CA ALA A 387 4.43 11.07 17.61
C ALA A 387 3.99 12.48 17.97
N GLN A 388 3.86 13.38 16.99
CA GLN A 388 3.46 14.78 17.16
C GLN A 388 1.95 15.01 16.99
N GLY A 389 1.15 13.96 16.65
CA GLY A 389 -0.27 14.10 16.38
C GLY A 389 -0.62 14.78 15.06
N HIS A 390 0.34 14.83 14.12
CA HIS A 390 0.18 15.39 12.77
C HIS A 390 -0.28 14.34 11.73
N THR A 391 -1.17 13.44 12.15
CA THR A 391 -1.75 12.42 11.27
C THR A 391 -3.27 12.49 11.26
N MET A 392 -3.84 12.07 10.15
CA MET A 392 -5.26 11.81 9.93
C MET A 392 -5.41 10.37 9.41
N PRO A 393 -6.61 9.77 9.41
CA PRO A 393 -6.82 8.42 8.93
C PRO A 393 -6.24 8.19 7.53
N PHE A 394 -5.90 6.94 7.20
CA PHE A 394 -5.50 6.58 5.84
C PHE A 394 -6.78 6.33 5.03
N SER A 395 -7.32 7.41 4.45
CA SER A 395 -8.67 7.49 3.88
C SER A 395 -9.00 6.43 2.82
N THR A 396 -7.99 5.91 2.11
CA THR A 396 -8.21 4.81 1.15
C THR A 396 -8.66 3.51 1.80
N ASN A 397 -8.46 3.34 3.11
CA ASN A 397 -8.93 2.17 3.85
C ASN A 397 -10.46 2.09 3.98
N TYR A 398 -11.16 3.15 3.62
CA TYR A 398 -12.61 3.27 3.73
C TYR A 398 -13.34 3.16 2.40
N ILE A 399 -12.60 2.99 1.29
CA ILE A 399 -13.16 2.90 -0.05
C ILE A 399 -12.67 1.63 -0.76
N ASN A 400 -13.46 1.15 -1.74
CA ASN A 400 -13.12 -0.04 -2.51
C ASN A 400 -11.96 0.23 -3.48
N ALA A 401 -10.73 -0.12 -3.08
CA ALA A 401 -9.56 0.01 -3.93
C ALA A 401 -9.61 -0.83 -5.22
N GLY A 402 -10.52 -1.80 -5.31
CA GLY A 402 -10.68 -2.66 -6.48
C GLY A 402 -11.41 -1.99 -7.66
N ASP A 403 -12.29 -1.01 -7.41
CA ASP A 403 -13.06 -0.33 -8.46
C ASP A 403 -12.99 1.20 -8.40
N TRP A 404 -12.81 1.79 -7.22
CA TRP A 404 -12.75 3.23 -7.04
C TRP A 404 -11.73 3.93 -7.96
N PRO A 405 -10.43 3.50 -8.02
CA PRO A 405 -9.44 4.17 -8.87
C PRO A 405 -9.80 4.13 -10.34
N THR A 406 -10.35 3.00 -10.81
CA THR A 406 -10.70 2.79 -12.22
C THR A 406 -12.01 3.45 -12.60
N THR A 407 -12.90 3.69 -11.65
CA THR A 407 -14.19 4.36 -11.87
C THR A 407 -14.04 5.88 -11.78
N ILE A 408 -13.37 6.37 -10.74
CA ILE A 408 -13.25 7.81 -10.47
C ILE A 408 -12.01 8.43 -11.15
N GLY A 409 -10.91 7.67 -11.20
CA GLY A 409 -9.63 8.19 -11.72
C GLY A 409 -9.69 8.80 -13.11
N PRO A 410 -10.37 8.17 -14.10
CA PRO A 410 -10.51 8.76 -15.44
C PRO A 410 -11.20 10.13 -15.46
N ASP A 411 -12.21 10.34 -14.60
CA ASP A 411 -12.91 11.62 -14.53
C ASP A 411 -12.06 12.67 -13.80
N VAL A 412 -11.31 12.30 -12.77
CA VAL A 412 -10.29 13.19 -12.19
C VAL A 412 -9.23 13.58 -13.24
N GLN A 413 -8.78 12.64 -14.06
CA GLN A 413 -7.86 12.95 -15.17
C GLN A 413 -8.46 13.92 -16.18
N LYS A 414 -9.72 13.74 -16.59
CA LYS A 414 -10.45 14.70 -17.46
C LYS A 414 -10.54 16.07 -16.81
N TYR A 415 -10.84 16.13 -15.51
CA TYR A 415 -10.86 17.38 -14.76
C TYR A 415 -9.50 18.10 -14.80
N ILE A 416 -8.40 17.39 -14.52
CA ILE A 416 -7.03 17.94 -14.60
C ILE A 416 -6.72 18.43 -16.02
N ALA A 417 -7.17 17.70 -17.05
CA ALA A 417 -7.02 18.06 -18.46
C ALA A 417 -7.96 19.18 -18.91
N LYS A 418 -8.81 19.73 -18.02
CA LYS A 418 -9.83 20.76 -18.32
C LYS A 418 -10.89 20.29 -19.32
N GLN A 419 -11.15 18.98 -19.38
CA GLN A 419 -12.19 18.35 -20.21
C GLN A 419 -13.48 18.12 -19.43
N GLU A 420 -13.46 18.28 -18.12
CA GLU A 420 -14.58 18.11 -17.22
C GLU A 420 -14.61 19.25 -16.19
N SER A 421 -15.83 19.69 -15.81
CA SER A 421 -15.99 20.71 -14.78
C SER A 421 -15.90 20.08 -13.37
N ARG A 422 -15.59 20.91 -12.36
CA ARG A 422 -15.62 20.48 -10.95
C ARG A 422 -17.02 20.00 -10.53
N ALA A 423 -18.06 20.66 -11.02
CA ALA A 423 -19.46 20.30 -10.72
C ALA A 423 -19.85 18.93 -11.32
N ASP A 424 -19.35 18.62 -12.52
CA ASP A 424 -19.60 17.30 -13.12
C ASP A 424 -18.82 16.23 -12.39
N LEU A 425 -17.57 16.48 -12.03
CA LEU A 425 -16.76 15.57 -11.20
C LEU A 425 -17.44 15.31 -9.84
N ALA A 426 -18.01 16.35 -9.19
CA ALA A 426 -18.76 16.16 -7.94
C ALA A 426 -19.90 15.16 -8.09
N LYS A 427 -20.68 15.27 -9.20
CA LYS A 427 -21.77 14.33 -9.50
C LYS A 427 -21.29 12.90 -9.74
N VAL A 428 -20.10 12.72 -10.35
CA VAL A 428 -19.50 11.39 -10.52
C VAL A 428 -19.25 10.75 -9.17
N PHE A 429 -18.65 11.48 -8.23
CA PHE A 429 -18.40 11.00 -6.85
C PHE A 429 -19.70 10.66 -6.12
N GLU A 430 -20.65 11.60 -6.10
CA GLU A 430 -21.94 11.40 -5.43
C GLU A 430 -22.70 10.21 -6.03
N THR A 431 -22.67 10.04 -7.34
CA THR A 431 -23.31 8.91 -8.03
C THR A 431 -22.62 7.59 -7.67
N TYR A 432 -21.29 7.56 -7.62
CA TYR A 432 -20.54 6.38 -7.24
C TYR A 432 -20.97 5.88 -5.86
N PHE A 433 -20.89 6.75 -4.84
CA PHE A 433 -21.21 6.34 -3.48
C PHE A 433 -22.68 6.00 -3.27
N LYS A 434 -23.59 6.76 -3.89
CA LYS A 434 -25.03 6.46 -3.85
C LYS A 434 -25.39 5.09 -4.46
N ASN A 435 -24.57 4.60 -5.39
CA ASN A 435 -24.77 3.29 -6.03
C ASN A 435 -24.05 2.16 -5.31
N GLN A 436 -23.19 2.45 -4.31
CA GLN A 436 -22.55 1.40 -3.50
C GLN A 436 -23.63 0.70 -2.66
N LYS A 437 -23.88 -0.56 -2.98
CA LYS A 437 -24.72 -1.45 -2.16
C LYS A 437 -23.83 -2.04 -1.06
N GLU A 438 -24.31 -2.01 0.17
CA GLU A 438 -23.68 -2.67 1.31
C GLU A 438 -23.55 -4.18 1.11
#